data_cb3b28f25fb24c0f267e0bbab036e0ef
#
_entry.id   cb3b28f25fb24c0f267e0bbab036e0ef
#
_cell.length_a   1.000
_cell.length_b   1.000
_cell.length_c   1.000
_cell.angle_alpha   90.00
_cell.angle_beta   90.00
_cell.angle_gamma   90.00
#
_symmetry.space_group_name_H-M   'P 1'
#
loop_
_entity.id
_entity.type
_entity.pdbx_description
1 polymer ?
#
loop_
_entity_poly.entity_id
_entity_poly.type
_entity_poly.pdbx_seq_one_letter_code
_entity_poly.pdbx_strand_id
1 'polypeptide(L)'
;MRRAIARPALRGTGVALVGALAVAALVVPAPPASADTAITANEQSFYSYYHLNAIHSSGYTGEGVTIALIDGPVNTQIPELAGARIQSYSPCTVGSQDKYWDHGTVIAQVISSPQFGVAPGANLRAYTKSFSGDSTGSDCAIGQWGRGYSDLALLIEDALNDGVDVITTSSSYPSDYEGMRWALARAIASKVPVVACTGNDSVSNSTEWLPSWGGVVGVGAIEDNGRPSDYQNWGRPLSTAALARPLARSGVAQERGEWWGTSFATPVVAASLALSMQRWPQATGNQIMQGLARTGVGGNGGEWNPYTGYGALDIYAMLTTNPTNFPDENPFMDKGTNAVPSRQDVQDYIDGVVDPRVVMNDDSYEYLGYDERLVLSHEHGYPTHLGTSPRFHASNASNAKKK
;
A
#
# COMPACT_ATOMS: atom_id res chain seq x y z
N MET A 1 -70.77 -21.60 -56.67
CA MET A 1 -71.17 -22.39 -57.87
C MET A 1 -70.05 -23.37 -58.25
N ARG A 2 -70.49 -24.63 -58.35
CA ARG A 2 -69.86 -25.76 -59.05
C ARG A 2 -68.49 -26.29 -58.57
N ARG A 3 -68.54 -27.42 -57.84
CA ARG A 3 -68.50 -28.87 -58.18
C ARG A 3 -67.05 -29.29 -58.54
N ALA A 4 -66.31 -29.96 -57.69
CA ALA A 4 -66.23 -31.45 -57.41
C ALA A 4 -66.05 -32.31 -58.63
N ILE A 5 -64.95 -33.04 -58.73
CA ILE A 5 -64.91 -34.42 -59.19
C ILE A 5 -63.67 -35.12 -58.58
N ALA A 6 -63.90 -36.40 -58.22
CA ALA A 6 -63.02 -37.27 -57.43
C ALA A 6 -62.40 -38.40 -58.25
N ARG A 7 -61.23 -38.89 -57.77
CA ARG A 7 -60.68 -40.29 -57.76
C ARG A 7 -60.07 -40.87 -59.04
N PRO A 8 -59.20 -41.92 -58.95
CA PRO A 8 -58.88 -42.84 -57.85
C PRO A 8 -57.37 -43.11 -57.63
N ALA A 9 -57.13 -43.94 -56.60
CA ALA A 9 -55.87 -44.43 -56.06
C ALA A 9 -55.19 -45.51 -56.90
N LEU A 10 -53.86 -45.54 -56.88
CA LEU A 10 -53.08 -46.75 -57.10
C LEU A 10 -52.05 -46.92 -55.98
N ARG A 11 -52.13 -48.12 -55.37
CA ARG A 11 -51.17 -48.59 -54.37
C ARG A 11 -49.88 -49.04 -55.06
N GLY A 12 -48.77 -48.58 -54.69
CA GLY A 12 -47.44 -49.05 -54.99
C GLY A 12 -46.62 -49.19 -53.75
N THR A 13 -46.36 -50.39 -53.29
CA THR A 13 -45.44 -50.73 -52.19
C THR A 13 -44.01 -50.56 -52.68
N GLY A 14 -43.34 -49.51 -52.22
CA GLY A 14 -41.92 -49.35 -52.43
C GLY A 14 -41.22 -49.39 -51.09
N VAL A 15 -40.36 -50.37 -50.87
CA VAL A 15 -39.46 -50.48 -49.72
C VAL A 15 -38.35 -49.48 -49.93
N ALA A 16 -38.31 -48.39 -49.11
CA ALA A 16 -37.19 -47.46 -49.08
C ALA A 16 -36.21 -47.92 -48.00
N LEU A 17 -35.05 -48.38 -48.42
CA LEU A 17 -33.86 -48.49 -47.52
C LEU A 17 -33.42 -47.09 -47.14
N VAL A 18 -33.62 -46.74 -45.88
CA VAL A 18 -33.01 -45.49 -45.28
C VAL A 18 -31.60 -45.85 -44.82
N GLY A 19 -30.63 -45.52 -45.65
CA GLY A 19 -29.21 -45.52 -45.24
C GLY A 19 -28.96 -44.38 -44.28
N ALA A 20 -28.77 -44.69 -43.00
CA ALA A 20 -28.32 -43.70 -42.01
C ALA A 20 -26.83 -43.37 -42.26
N LEU A 21 -26.54 -42.22 -42.87
CA LEU A 21 -25.22 -41.64 -42.88
C LEU A 21 -24.95 -41.08 -41.46
N ALA A 22 -24.18 -41.81 -40.66
CA ALA A 22 -23.60 -41.30 -39.42
C ALA A 22 -22.50 -40.27 -39.78
N VAL A 23 -22.82 -38.98 -39.70
CA VAL A 23 -21.80 -37.91 -39.72
C VAL A 23 -21.09 -37.97 -38.40
N ALA A 24 -19.92 -38.59 -38.34
CA ALA A 24 -19.00 -38.49 -37.22
C ALA A 24 -18.49 -37.03 -37.16
N ALA A 25 -19.06 -36.21 -36.29
CA ALA A 25 -18.52 -34.90 -35.96
C ALA A 25 -17.15 -35.13 -35.29
N LEU A 26 -16.08 -34.87 -36.04
CA LEU A 26 -14.74 -34.71 -35.44
C LEU A 26 -14.82 -33.52 -34.48
N VAL A 27 -14.93 -33.82 -33.18
CA VAL A 27 -14.69 -32.84 -32.13
C VAL A 27 -13.19 -32.55 -32.15
N VAL A 28 -12.80 -31.52 -32.89
CA VAL A 28 -11.45 -30.95 -32.79
C VAL A 28 -11.39 -30.34 -31.39
N PRO A 29 -10.54 -30.81 -30.47
CA PRO A 29 -10.39 -30.17 -29.20
C PRO A 29 -9.94 -28.73 -29.50
N ALA A 30 -10.65 -27.75 -28.93
CA ALA A 30 -10.20 -26.36 -28.96
C ALA A 30 -8.77 -26.33 -28.41
N PRO A 31 -7.84 -25.61 -29.05
CA PRO A 31 -6.50 -25.43 -28.47
C PRO A 31 -6.70 -24.94 -27.03
N PRO A 32 -5.90 -25.44 -26.05
CA PRO A 32 -5.98 -24.92 -24.71
C PRO A 32 -5.82 -23.40 -24.81
N ALA A 33 -6.75 -22.66 -24.20
CA ALA A 33 -6.59 -21.22 -24.06
C ALA A 33 -5.15 -20.98 -23.61
N SER A 34 -4.40 -20.21 -24.37
CA SER A 34 -3.01 -19.88 -24.03
C SER A 34 -3.05 -19.39 -22.59
N ALA A 35 -2.47 -20.16 -21.66
CA ALA A 35 -2.35 -19.70 -20.29
C ALA A 35 -1.60 -18.37 -20.38
N ASP A 36 -2.27 -17.30 -20.01
CA ASP A 36 -1.71 -15.95 -20.08
C ASP A 36 -0.44 -15.94 -19.20
N THR A 37 0.71 -15.86 -19.85
CA THR A 37 2.00 -16.03 -19.16
C THR A 37 2.22 -14.93 -18.15
N ALA A 38 2.75 -15.26 -16.97
CA ALA A 38 3.11 -14.30 -15.96
C ALA A 38 4.07 -13.24 -16.53
N ILE A 39 3.92 -12.01 -16.08
CA ILE A 39 4.79 -10.90 -16.43
C ILE A 39 6.18 -11.18 -15.84
N THR A 40 7.22 -10.90 -16.59
CA THR A 40 8.61 -11.18 -16.21
C THR A 40 9.38 -9.92 -15.84
N ALA A 41 10.53 -10.08 -15.17
CA ALA A 41 11.42 -8.98 -14.83
C ALA A 41 11.94 -8.21 -16.06
N ASN A 42 12.14 -8.89 -17.18
CA ASN A 42 12.64 -8.26 -18.42
C ASN A 42 11.62 -7.32 -19.07
N GLU A 43 10.36 -7.44 -18.71
CA GLU A 43 9.27 -6.57 -19.19
C GLU A 43 9.10 -5.33 -18.30
N GLN A 44 9.90 -5.19 -17.21
CA GLN A 44 9.80 -4.10 -16.27
C GLN A 44 10.92 -3.07 -16.45
N SER A 45 10.56 -1.84 -16.81
CA SER A 45 11.54 -0.75 -16.94
C SER A 45 12.23 -0.45 -15.60
N PHE A 46 11.49 -0.37 -14.50
CA PHE A 46 12.04 -0.09 -13.17
C PHE A 46 13.01 -1.19 -12.67
N TYR A 47 12.77 -2.46 -13.03
CA TYR A 47 13.61 -3.56 -12.62
C TYR A 47 15.02 -3.43 -13.21
N SER A 48 15.10 -3.07 -14.49
CA SER A 48 16.36 -2.79 -15.18
C SER A 48 17.00 -1.49 -14.71
N TYR A 49 16.19 -0.44 -14.53
CA TYR A 49 16.65 0.89 -14.10
C TYR A 49 17.37 0.85 -12.75
N TYR A 50 16.81 0.16 -11.77
CA TYR A 50 17.40 0.02 -10.44
C TYR A 50 18.36 -1.17 -10.31
N HIS A 51 18.67 -1.88 -11.38
CA HIS A 51 19.55 -3.06 -11.38
C HIS A 51 19.13 -4.13 -10.36
N LEU A 52 17.82 -4.35 -10.19
CA LEU A 52 17.27 -5.24 -9.17
C LEU A 52 17.77 -6.67 -9.29
N ASN A 53 18.07 -7.15 -10.51
CA ASN A 53 18.68 -8.46 -10.69
C ASN A 53 20.02 -8.62 -9.93
N ALA A 54 20.88 -7.61 -9.97
CA ALA A 54 22.15 -7.64 -9.24
C ALA A 54 21.95 -7.53 -7.72
N ILE A 55 21.00 -6.71 -7.30
CA ILE A 55 20.64 -6.53 -5.88
C ILE A 55 20.10 -7.85 -5.31
N HIS A 56 19.14 -8.48 -5.98
CA HIS A 56 18.57 -9.75 -5.55
C HIS A 56 19.58 -10.90 -5.58
N SER A 57 20.45 -10.95 -6.61
CA SER A 57 21.53 -11.93 -6.71
C SER A 57 22.56 -11.79 -5.57
N SER A 58 22.68 -10.60 -4.98
CA SER A 58 23.49 -10.34 -3.79
C SER A 58 22.78 -10.70 -2.47
N GLY A 59 21.57 -11.26 -2.54
CA GLY A 59 20.80 -11.72 -1.38
C GLY A 59 19.89 -10.65 -0.76
N TYR A 60 19.81 -9.45 -1.31
CA TYR A 60 18.94 -8.40 -0.79
C TYR A 60 17.57 -8.46 -1.46
N THR A 61 16.62 -9.08 -0.78
CA THR A 61 15.24 -9.31 -1.25
C THR A 61 14.17 -8.74 -0.30
N GLY A 62 14.57 -8.07 0.77
CA GLY A 62 13.70 -7.61 1.84
C GLY A 62 13.33 -8.70 2.86
N GLU A 63 14.05 -9.84 2.86
CA GLU A 63 13.77 -10.94 3.79
C GLU A 63 13.90 -10.49 5.25
N GLY A 64 12.93 -10.92 6.08
CA GLY A 64 12.86 -10.55 7.50
C GLY A 64 12.18 -9.21 7.76
N VAL A 65 11.84 -8.44 6.72
CA VAL A 65 11.16 -7.14 6.85
C VAL A 65 9.68 -7.28 6.52
N THR A 66 8.82 -6.61 7.28
CA THR A 66 7.38 -6.58 7.08
C THR A 66 6.93 -5.20 6.57
N ILE A 67 6.29 -5.18 5.42
CA ILE A 67 5.74 -3.97 4.80
C ILE A 67 4.21 -3.99 4.98
N ALA A 68 3.63 -2.93 5.54
CA ALA A 68 2.20 -2.69 5.49
C ALA A 68 1.84 -1.95 4.20
N LEU A 69 1.00 -2.53 3.38
CA LEU A 69 0.32 -1.87 2.27
C LEU A 69 -1.08 -1.49 2.71
N ILE A 70 -1.38 -0.20 2.82
CA ILE A 70 -2.72 0.31 3.10
C ILE A 70 -3.33 0.86 1.81
N ASP A 71 -4.17 0.06 1.16
CA ASP A 71 -4.75 0.36 -0.15
C ASP A 71 -6.07 -0.40 -0.36
N GLY A 72 -6.55 -0.51 -1.60
CA GLY A 72 -7.61 -1.42 -1.98
C GLY A 72 -7.22 -2.89 -1.75
N PRO A 73 -8.19 -3.80 -1.84
CA PRO A 73 -7.94 -5.23 -1.70
C PRO A 73 -6.91 -5.74 -2.72
N VAL A 74 -6.22 -6.83 -2.37
CA VAL A 74 -5.22 -7.47 -3.23
C VAL A 74 -5.72 -8.82 -3.72
N ASN A 75 -5.77 -9.02 -5.04
CA ASN A 75 -6.01 -10.33 -5.62
C ASN A 75 -4.71 -11.15 -5.64
N THR A 76 -4.53 -12.01 -4.65
CA THR A 76 -3.35 -12.87 -4.52
C THR A 76 -3.37 -14.10 -5.45
N GLN A 77 -4.44 -14.29 -6.23
CA GLN A 77 -4.60 -15.45 -7.11
C GLN A 77 -4.04 -15.22 -8.51
N ILE A 78 -3.55 -14.03 -8.81
CA ILE A 78 -2.91 -13.74 -10.10
C ILE A 78 -1.53 -14.41 -10.21
N PRO A 79 -1.07 -14.77 -11.41
CA PRO A 79 0.20 -15.46 -11.61
C PRO A 79 1.42 -14.69 -11.05
N GLU A 80 1.40 -13.37 -11.14
CA GLU A 80 2.49 -12.50 -10.71
C GLU A 80 2.71 -12.49 -9.20
N LEU A 81 1.70 -12.90 -8.40
CA LEU A 81 1.79 -12.98 -6.94
C LEU A 81 1.87 -14.43 -6.43
N ALA A 82 1.94 -15.42 -7.34
CA ALA A 82 2.08 -16.81 -6.95
C ALA A 82 3.39 -17.04 -6.18
N GLY A 83 3.29 -17.43 -4.91
CA GLY A 83 4.43 -17.63 -4.01
C GLY A 83 4.89 -16.36 -3.26
N ALA A 84 4.30 -15.21 -3.49
CA ALA A 84 4.54 -14.02 -2.68
C ALA A 84 4.04 -14.21 -1.23
N ARG A 85 4.73 -13.61 -0.27
CA ARG A 85 4.40 -13.68 1.16
C ARG A 85 3.41 -12.58 1.52
N ILE A 86 2.14 -12.74 1.11
CA ILE A 86 1.09 -11.73 1.31
C ILE A 86 0.06 -12.23 2.31
N GLN A 87 -0.24 -11.41 3.31
CA GLN A 87 -1.35 -11.59 4.23
C GLN A 87 -2.31 -10.41 4.11
N SER A 88 -3.52 -10.67 3.64
CA SER A 88 -4.58 -9.66 3.55
C SER A 88 -5.30 -9.51 4.90
N TYR A 89 -5.63 -8.28 5.25
CA TYR A 89 -6.35 -7.90 6.43
C TYR A 89 -7.43 -6.87 6.08
N SER A 90 -8.64 -7.13 6.51
CA SER A 90 -9.75 -6.16 6.46
C SER A 90 -10.36 -6.07 7.85
N PRO A 91 -10.33 -4.91 8.52
CA PRO A 91 -10.84 -4.77 9.87
C PRO A 91 -12.35 -4.88 9.96
N CYS A 92 -13.03 -4.73 8.84
CA CYS A 92 -14.48 -4.76 8.70
C CYS A 92 -14.87 -5.08 7.25
N THR A 93 -16.16 -5.20 6.97
CA THR A 93 -16.66 -5.50 5.63
C THR A 93 -16.60 -4.27 4.72
N VAL A 94 -15.72 -4.33 3.72
CA VAL A 94 -15.57 -3.29 2.69
C VAL A 94 -15.89 -3.88 1.33
N GLY A 95 -16.92 -3.35 0.66
CA GLY A 95 -17.25 -3.67 -0.73
C GLY A 95 -16.57 -2.70 -1.68
N SER A 96 -15.30 -2.98 -1.98
CA SER A 96 -14.46 -2.12 -2.81
C SER A 96 -14.83 -2.18 -4.29
N GLN A 97 -14.77 -1.03 -4.97
CA GLN A 97 -14.93 -0.95 -6.41
C GLN A 97 -13.75 -1.60 -7.14
N ASP A 98 -13.99 -2.11 -8.36
CA ASP A 98 -13.00 -2.83 -9.17
C ASP A 98 -11.69 -2.06 -9.33
N LYS A 99 -11.75 -0.74 -9.55
CA LYS A 99 -10.57 0.12 -9.69
C LYS A 99 -9.64 0.11 -8.47
N TYR A 100 -10.17 -0.12 -7.28
CA TYR A 100 -9.36 -0.20 -6.05
C TYR A 100 -8.79 -1.60 -5.84
N TRP A 101 -9.51 -2.64 -6.28
CA TRP A 101 -8.95 -3.98 -6.40
C TRP A 101 -7.78 -4.01 -7.38
N ASP A 102 -7.94 -3.36 -8.54
CA ASP A 102 -6.87 -3.26 -9.53
C ASP A 102 -5.67 -2.51 -8.97
N HIS A 103 -5.90 -1.36 -8.35
CA HIS A 103 -4.86 -0.50 -7.80
C HIS A 103 -4.04 -1.20 -6.70
N GLY A 104 -4.70 -1.75 -5.67
CA GLY A 104 -4.02 -2.48 -4.60
C GLY A 104 -3.25 -3.71 -5.09
N THR A 105 -3.82 -4.44 -6.08
CA THR A 105 -3.17 -5.60 -6.69
C THR A 105 -1.93 -5.24 -7.48
N VAL A 106 -1.95 -4.13 -8.23
CA VAL A 106 -0.77 -3.65 -8.97
C VAL A 106 0.33 -3.21 -8.01
N ILE A 107 -0.02 -2.49 -6.96
CA ILE A 107 0.97 -2.07 -5.94
C ILE A 107 1.61 -3.29 -5.27
N ALA A 108 0.82 -4.29 -4.91
CA ALA A 108 1.35 -5.53 -4.32
C ALA A 108 2.33 -6.24 -5.26
N GLN A 109 2.09 -6.23 -6.58
CA GLN A 109 3.03 -6.78 -7.57
C GLN A 109 4.37 -6.03 -7.58
N VAL A 110 4.34 -4.68 -7.54
CA VAL A 110 5.56 -3.86 -7.50
C VAL A 110 6.39 -4.15 -6.26
N ILE A 111 5.75 -4.42 -5.12
CA ILE A 111 6.46 -4.75 -3.88
C ILE A 111 6.96 -6.19 -3.89
N SER A 112 6.08 -7.15 -4.13
CA SER A 112 6.23 -8.55 -3.67
C SER A 112 6.24 -9.59 -4.79
N SER A 113 6.07 -9.21 -6.08
CA SER A 113 6.12 -10.22 -7.15
C SER A 113 7.43 -11.02 -7.08
N PRO A 114 7.38 -12.36 -6.98
CA PRO A 114 8.59 -13.18 -7.02
C PRO A 114 9.39 -13.02 -8.33
N GLN A 115 8.73 -12.56 -9.40
CA GLN A 115 9.34 -12.38 -10.72
C GLN A 115 10.03 -11.01 -10.87
N PHE A 116 9.42 -9.95 -10.33
CA PHE A 116 9.89 -8.59 -10.59
C PHE A 116 9.68 -7.61 -9.44
N GLY A 117 9.13 -8.03 -8.31
CA GLY A 117 8.94 -7.17 -7.14
C GLY A 117 10.27 -6.58 -6.67
N VAL A 118 10.23 -5.37 -6.10
CA VAL A 118 11.42 -4.72 -5.56
C VAL A 118 11.92 -5.43 -4.31
N ALA A 119 11.02 -5.90 -3.45
CA ALA A 119 11.35 -6.65 -2.23
C ALA A 119 10.59 -8.00 -2.18
N PRO A 120 10.90 -8.95 -3.09
CA PRO A 120 10.13 -10.19 -3.24
C PRO A 120 10.23 -11.13 -2.02
N GLY A 121 11.20 -10.94 -1.15
CA GLY A 121 11.40 -11.70 0.08
C GLY A 121 10.74 -11.07 1.31
N ALA A 122 10.21 -9.85 1.21
CA ALA A 122 9.53 -9.20 2.33
C ALA A 122 8.18 -9.87 2.64
N ASN A 123 7.73 -9.71 3.89
CA ASN A 123 6.36 -10.04 4.26
C ASN A 123 5.47 -8.84 3.94
N LEU A 124 4.45 -9.00 3.11
CA LEU A 124 3.49 -7.97 2.80
C LEU A 124 2.21 -8.18 3.61
N ARG A 125 1.84 -7.22 4.45
CA ARG A 125 0.53 -7.17 5.10
C ARG A 125 -0.32 -6.14 4.38
N ALA A 126 -1.34 -6.60 3.66
CA ALA A 126 -2.23 -5.77 2.87
C ALA A 126 -3.49 -5.44 3.68
N TYR A 127 -3.62 -4.18 4.08
CA TYR A 127 -4.75 -3.65 4.84
C TYR A 127 -5.75 -3.00 3.89
N THR A 128 -6.98 -3.50 3.88
CA THR A 128 -8.04 -2.98 3.03
C THR A 128 -8.60 -1.68 3.60
N LYS A 129 -8.35 -0.58 2.88
CA LYS A 129 -8.91 0.74 3.16
C LYS A 129 -10.24 0.90 2.40
N SER A 130 -11.21 1.61 2.98
CA SER A 130 -12.38 2.07 2.24
C SER A 130 -12.11 3.38 1.51
N PHE A 131 -12.66 3.52 0.33
CA PHE A 131 -12.55 4.70 -0.51
C PHE A 131 -13.93 5.33 -0.75
N SER A 132 -13.94 6.56 -1.23
CA SER A 132 -15.19 7.23 -1.61
C SER A 132 -15.94 6.42 -2.67
N GLY A 133 -17.19 6.09 -2.35
CA GLY A 133 -18.07 5.28 -3.20
C GLY A 133 -18.00 3.77 -2.96
N ASP A 134 -17.13 3.29 -2.06
CA ASP A 134 -17.18 1.92 -1.58
C ASP A 134 -18.39 1.72 -0.66
N SER A 135 -18.92 0.51 -0.62
CA SER A 135 -19.89 0.13 0.41
C SER A 135 -19.16 -0.36 1.65
N THR A 136 -19.66 0.01 2.83
CA THR A 136 -19.13 -0.47 4.10
C THR A 136 -20.23 -1.12 4.92
N GLY A 137 -19.90 -2.24 5.57
CA GLY A 137 -20.80 -2.89 6.50
C GLY A 137 -21.01 -2.07 7.78
N SER A 138 -22.05 -2.39 8.54
CA SER A 138 -22.28 -1.78 9.86
C SER A 138 -21.18 -2.10 10.86
N ASP A 139 -20.42 -3.16 10.64
CA ASP A 139 -19.24 -3.56 11.39
C ASP A 139 -18.04 -2.62 11.18
N CYS A 140 -18.09 -1.73 10.18
CA CYS A 140 -17.07 -0.69 9.98
C CYS A 140 -17.27 0.56 10.84
N ALA A 141 -18.48 0.79 11.39
CA ALA A 141 -18.76 2.00 12.15
C ALA A 141 -18.13 1.94 13.55
N ILE A 142 -17.52 3.05 13.98
CA ILE A 142 -16.99 3.24 15.33
C ILE A 142 -17.82 4.33 16.01
N GLY A 143 -18.54 3.96 17.08
CA GLY A 143 -19.30 4.90 17.90
C GLY A 143 -20.27 5.76 17.09
N GLN A 144 -20.61 6.94 17.63
CA GLN A 144 -21.55 7.89 16.99
C GLN A 144 -20.87 8.92 16.07
N TRP A 145 -19.55 8.84 15.88
CA TRP A 145 -18.74 9.90 15.24
C TRP A 145 -18.47 9.69 13.75
N GLY A 146 -19.02 8.63 13.16
CA GLY A 146 -18.93 8.38 11.72
C GLY A 146 -17.55 7.98 11.20
N ARG A 147 -16.60 7.67 12.09
CA ARG A 147 -15.31 7.06 11.71
C ARG A 147 -15.51 5.58 11.42
N GLY A 148 -14.71 5.03 10.55
CA GLY A 148 -14.73 3.63 10.19
C GLY A 148 -13.42 2.91 10.52
N TYR A 149 -13.50 1.68 10.95
CA TYR A 149 -12.31 0.82 11.15
C TYR A 149 -11.40 0.73 9.92
N SER A 150 -11.94 1.00 8.73
CA SER A 150 -11.20 1.03 7.46
C SER A 150 -10.61 2.42 7.11
N ASP A 151 -10.63 3.38 8.04
CA ASP A 151 -10.01 4.69 7.86
C ASP A 151 -8.48 4.60 7.94
N LEU A 152 -7.80 5.44 7.15
CA LEU A 152 -6.33 5.40 7.01
C LEU A 152 -5.61 5.56 8.36
N ALA A 153 -6.07 6.45 9.23
CA ALA A 153 -5.44 6.65 10.55
C ALA A 153 -5.48 5.38 11.41
N LEU A 154 -6.64 4.69 11.44
CA LEU A 154 -6.80 3.47 12.22
C LEU A 154 -6.05 2.29 11.60
N LEU A 155 -5.94 2.23 10.28
CA LEU A 155 -5.14 1.20 9.61
C LEU A 155 -3.64 1.40 9.83
N ILE A 156 -3.16 2.65 9.96
CA ILE A 156 -1.78 2.93 10.41
C ILE A 156 -1.59 2.42 11.85
N GLU A 157 -2.55 2.66 12.74
CA GLU A 157 -2.49 2.15 14.11
C GLU A 157 -2.48 0.62 14.15
N ASP A 158 -3.30 -0.05 13.32
CA ASP A 158 -3.30 -1.52 13.21
C ASP A 158 -1.95 -2.04 12.70
N ALA A 159 -1.40 -1.42 11.68
CA ALA A 159 -0.09 -1.78 11.13
C ALA A 159 1.02 -1.66 12.21
N LEU A 160 1.00 -0.57 12.98
CA LEU A 160 1.94 -0.39 14.10
C LEU A 160 1.76 -1.44 15.21
N ASN A 161 0.51 -1.85 15.50
CA ASN A 161 0.24 -2.93 16.45
C ASN A 161 0.76 -4.28 15.97
N ASP A 162 0.71 -4.50 14.68
CA ASP A 162 1.20 -5.72 14.04
C ASP A 162 2.73 -5.75 13.94
N GLY A 163 3.42 -4.68 14.36
CA GLY A 163 4.88 -4.61 14.42
C GLY A 163 5.52 -4.56 13.03
N VAL A 164 4.91 -3.85 12.09
CA VAL A 164 5.48 -3.67 10.75
C VAL A 164 6.68 -2.73 10.77
N ASP A 165 7.59 -2.93 9.81
CA ASP A 165 8.81 -2.13 9.70
C ASP A 165 8.65 -0.90 8.80
N VAL A 166 7.76 -0.97 7.80
CA VAL A 166 7.46 0.11 6.85
C VAL A 166 5.96 0.14 6.57
N ILE A 167 5.38 1.33 6.51
CA ILE A 167 3.99 1.54 6.07
C ILE A 167 4.00 2.25 4.73
N THR A 168 3.24 1.76 3.75
CA THR A 168 3.06 2.42 2.46
C THR A 168 1.59 2.59 2.12
N THR A 169 1.23 3.77 1.61
CA THR A 169 -0.10 4.03 1.09
C THR A 169 -0.03 4.88 -0.18
N SER A 170 -0.69 4.42 -1.22
CA SER A 170 -0.83 5.19 -2.46
C SER A 170 -2.19 5.89 -2.56
N SER A 171 -2.89 5.98 -1.42
CA SER A 171 -4.15 6.69 -1.25
C SER A 171 -4.02 7.65 -0.07
N SER A 172 -3.73 8.89 -0.36
CA SER A 172 -3.13 9.83 0.58
C SER A 172 -4.07 10.90 1.14
N TYR A 173 -5.38 10.76 1.03
CA TYR A 173 -6.33 11.70 1.65
C TYR A 173 -6.64 11.29 3.10
N PRO A 174 -6.22 12.07 4.10
CA PRO A 174 -6.65 11.85 5.48
C PRO A 174 -8.10 12.33 5.64
N SER A 175 -8.98 11.43 6.06
CA SER A 175 -10.38 11.74 6.39
C SER A 175 -10.56 12.27 7.80
N ASP A 176 -9.61 11.95 8.68
CA ASP A 176 -9.61 12.30 10.10
C ASP A 176 -8.31 13.00 10.47
N TYR A 177 -8.40 14.32 10.65
CA TYR A 177 -7.23 15.14 10.94
C TYR A 177 -6.55 14.78 12.28
N GLU A 178 -7.31 14.72 13.36
CA GLU A 178 -6.73 14.47 14.69
C GLU A 178 -6.26 13.03 14.85
N GLY A 179 -7.05 12.05 14.39
CA GLY A 179 -6.63 10.65 14.37
C GLY A 179 -5.36 10.45 13.56
N MET A 180 -5.25 11.09 12.39
CA MET A 180 -4.06 11.02 11.56
C MET A 180 -2.85 11.65 12.23
N ARG A 181 -3.01 12.81 12.87
CA ARG A 181 -1.95 13.48 13.62
C ARG A 181 -1.30 12.55 14.63
N TRP A 182 -2.11 11.85 15.42
CA TRP A 182 -1.61 10.98 16.48
C TRP A 182 -1.11 9.62 15.96
N ALA A 183 -1.73 9.07 14.93
CA ALA A 183 -1.21 7.87 14.27
C ALA A 183 0.18 8.10 13.68
N LEU A 184 0.40 9.26 13.05
CA LEU A 184 1.71 9.64 12.54
C LEU A 184 2.70 9.98 13.66
N ALA A 185 2.26 10.67 14.72
CA ALA A 185 3.12 10.92 15.89
C ALA A 185 3.63 9.61 16.49
N ARG A 186 2.77 8.59 16.60
CA ARG A 186 3.14 7.23 17.01
C ARG A 186 4.11 6.57 16.04
N ALA A 187 3.85 6.63 14.73
CA ALA A 187 4.74 6.05 13.73
C ALA A 187 6.15 6.64 13.82
N ILE A 188 6.25 7.98 13.98
CA ILE A 188 7.52 8.70 14.14
C ILE A 188 8.22 8.29 15.44
N ALA A 189 7.49 8.26 16.56
CA ALA A 189 8.01 7.83 17.86
C ALA A 189 8.51 6.37 17.83
N SER A 190 7.81 5.51 17.09
CA SER A 190 8.19 4.11 16.84
C SER A 190 9.27 3.95 15.77
N LYS A 191 9.69 5.03 15.12
CA LYS A 191 10.67 5.05 14.01
C LYS A 191 10.26 4.20 12.82
N VAL A 192 8.96 4.06 12.57
CA VAL A 192 8.40 3.34 11.42
C VAL A 192 8.15 4.33 10.28
N PRO A 193 8.82 4.21 9.13
CA PRO A 193 8.58 5.07 7.98
C PRO A 193 7.15 4.91 7.44
N VAL A 194 6.49 6.06 7.20
CA VAL A 194 5.23 6.12 6.46
C VAL A 194 5.51 6.74 5.10
N VAL A 195 5.27 5.98 4.04
CA VAL A 195 5.58 6.34 2.64
C VAL A 195 4.29 6.60 1.89
N ALA A 196 4.15 7.77 1.27
CA ALA A 196 2.91 8.18 0.60
C ALA A 196 3.14 8.91 -0.72
N CYS A 197 2.23 8.73 -1.68
CA CYS A 197 2.28 9.37 -3.00
C CYS A 197 1.92 10.85 -2.93
N THR A 198 2.59 11.69 -3.74
CA THR A 198 2.36 13.15 -3.74
C THR A 198 1.15 13.59 -4.56
N GLY A 199 0.56 12.71 -5.38
CA GLY A 199 -0.57 13.03 -6.27
C GLY A 199 -0.14 13.33 -7.70
N ASN A 200 -1.13 13.42 -8.60
CA ASN A 200 -0.95 13.44 -10.05
C ASN A 200 -1.65 14.64 -10.73
N ASP A 201 -1.72 15.78 -10.06
CA ASP A 201 -2.52 16.93 -10.48
C ASP A 201 -1.67 18.09 -11.02
N SER A 202 -0.35 17.90 -11.11
CA SER A 202 0.64 18.93 -11.54
C SER A 202 0.56 20.21 -10.70
N VAL A 203 0.24 20.11 -9.40
CA VAL A 203 0.12 21.25 -8.49
C VAL A 203 1.30 21.33 -7.52
N SER A 204 1.61 22.57 -7.09
CA SER A 204 2.69 22.81 -6.14
C SER A 204 2.17 22.90 -4.70
N ASN A 205 2.96 22.36 -3.76
CA ASN A 205 2.74 22.53 -2.32
C ASN A 205 1.32 22.16 -1.86
N SER A 206 0.72 21.11 -2.45
CA SER A 206 -0.58 20.63 -2.02
C SER A 206 -0.52 20.19 -0.56
N THR A 207 -1.41 20.75 0.28
CA THR A 207 -1.51 20.43 1.70
C THR A 207 -2.59 19.40 2.00
N GLU A 208 -3.39 19.03 1.00
CA GLU A 208 -4.52 18.11 1.16
C GLU A 208 -4.07 16.64 1.22
N TRP A 209 -2.83 16.35 0.81
CA TRP A 209 -2.29 15.01 0.73
C TRP A 209 -1.38 14.67 1.90
N LEU A 210 -1.37 13.41 2.30
CA LEU A 210 -0.56 12.90 3.41
C LEU A 210 0.94 13.24 3.32
N PRO A 211 1.59 13.32 2.14
CA PRO A 211 3.00 13.75 2.04
C PRO A 211 3.30 15.14 2.58
N SER A 212 2.30 16.01 2.75
CA SER A 212 2.47 17.33 3.37
C SER A 212 2.60 17.26 4.90
N TRP A 213 2.34 16.11 5.49
CA TRP A 213 2.39 15.89 6.92
C TRP A 213 3.82 15.64 7.40
N GLY A 214 4.13 16.13 8.62
CA GLY A 214 5.43 15.96 9.25
C GLY A 214 5.83 14.49 9.36
N GLY A 215 7.08 14.19 9.00
CA GLY A 215 7.65 12.84 9.11
C GLY A 215 7.29 11.87 8.00
N VAL A 216 6.37 12.20 7.10
CA VAL A 216 5.96 11.33 5.99
C VAL A 216 6.96 11.40 4.84
N VAL A 217 7.32 10.26 4.28
CA VAL A 217 8.12 10.14 3.05
C VAL A 217 7.21 10.39 1.86
N GLY A 218 7.22 11.60 1.32
CA GLY A 218 6.46 11.96 0.13
C GLY A 218 7.16 11.53 -1.15
N VAL A 219 6.50 10.75 -1.99
CA VAL A 219 7.09 10.16 -3.20
C VAL A 219 6.48 10.76 -4.46
N GLY A 220 7.33 11.34 -5.29
CA GLY A 220 7.04 11.75 -6.65
C GLY A 220 7.41 10.68 -7.68
N ALA A 221 7.19 11.00 -8.95
CA ALA A 221 7.47 10.12 -10.07
C ALA A 221 8.53 10.71 -11.00
N ILE A 222 9.43 9.86 -11.48
CA ILE A 222 10.36 10.18 -12.57
C ILE A 222 10.10 9.29 -13.79
N GLU A 223 10.45 9.79 -14.95
CA GLU A 223 10.48 9.05 -16.21
C GLU A 223 11.80 8.27 -16.36
N ASP A 224 11.89 7.36 -17.35
CA ASP A 224 13.08 6.54 -17.64
C ASP A 224 14.37 7.35 -17.87
N ASN A 225 14.23 8.61 -18.28
CA ASN A 225 15.36 9.55 -18.46
C ASN A 225 15.77 10.29 -17.18
N GLY A 226 15.17 9.93 -16.02
CA GLY A 226 15.42 10.54 -14.72
C GLY A 226 14.78 11.90 -14.49
N ARG A 227 13.98 12.41 -15.45
CA ARG A 227 13.26 13.69 -15.27
C ARG A 227 11.99 13.47 -14.43
N PRO A 228 11.61 14.46 -13.62
CA PRO A 228 10.29 14.45 -12.98
C PRO A 228 9.17 14.30 -14.00
N SER A 229 8.17 13.47 -13.67
CA SER A 229 6.98 13.32 -14.51
C SER A 229 6.13 14.59 -14.49
N ASP A 230 5.60 15.00 -15.64
CA ASP A 230 4.84 16.24 -15.77
C ASP A 230 3.54 16.26 -14.95
N TYR A 231 3.00 15.09 -14.64
CA TYR A 231 1.76 14.96 -13.86
C TYR A 231 1.96 15.01 -12.34
N GLN A 232 3.19 14.79 -11.82
CA GLN A 232 3.38 14.73 -10.38
C GLN A 232 3.10 16.05 -9.69
N ASN A 233 2.60 16.00 -8.46
CA ASN A 233 2.60 17.15 -7.57
C ASN A 233 4.03 17.40 -7.06
N TRP A 234 4.38 18.67 -6.87
CA TRP A 234 5.74 19.07 -6.54
C TRP A 234 5.79 20.07 -5.37
N GLY A 235 7.00 20.35 -4.87
CA GLY A 235 7.21 21.27 -3.76
C GLY A 235 7.46 20.57 -2.42
N ARG A 236 7.20 21.26 -1.30
CA ARG A 236 7.54 20.82 0.06
C ARG A 236 7.06 19.41 0.46
N PRO A 237 5.93 18.88 -0.02
CA PRO A 237 5.54 17.50 0.26
C PRO A 237 6.54 16.45 -0.22
N LEU A 238 7.33 16.73 -1.27
CA LEU A 238 8.29 15.79 -1.84
C LEU A 238 9.47 15.51 -0.91
N SER A 239 9.73 14.23 -0.68
CA SER A 239 10.93 13.71 -0.02
C SER A 239 11.90 13.07 -1.02
N THR A 240 11.38 12.35 -2.00
CA THR A 240 12.14 11.69 -3.07
C THR A 240 11.23 11.45 -4.27
N ALA A 241 11.80 10.99 -5.39
CA ALA A 241 11.04 10.56 -6.55
C ALA A 241 11.58 9.23 -7.08
N ALA A 242 10.71 8.38 -7.63
CA ALA A 242 11.11 7.09 -8.17
C ALA A 242 10.42 6.81 -9.52
N LEU A 243 10.97 5.86 -10.28
CA LEU A 243 10.40 5.43 -11.55
C LEU A 243 9.05 4.73 -11.33
N ALA A 244 8.02 5.11 -12.09
CA ALA A 244 6.63 4.84 -11.79
C ALA A 244 5.80 4.30 -12.97
N ARG A 245 6.38 3.37 -13.76
CA ARG A 245 5.70 2.76 -14.91
C ARG A 245 5.79 1.23 -14.91
N PRO A 246 5.12 0.53 -13.99
CA PRO A 246 5.08 -0.92 -14.03
C PRO A 246 4.15 -1.42 -15.13
N LEU A 247 4.55 -2.49 -15.81
CA LEU A 247 3.64 -3.39 -16.50
C LEU A 247 3.10 -4.35 -15.45
N ALA A 248 1.79 -4.38 -15.24
CA ALA A 248 1.20 -5.20 -14.20
C ALA A 248 -0.17 -5.74 -14.62
N ARG A 249 -0.66 -6.73 -13.89
CA ARG A 249 -1.97 -7.34 -14.11
C ARG A 249 -2.99 -6.70 -13.18
N SER A 250 -4.15 -6.32 -13.73
CA SER A 250 -5.27 -5.83 -12.94
C SER A 250 -5.83 -6.89 -12.01
N GLY A 251 -6.42 -6.47 -10.89
CA GLY A 251 -6.91 -7.38 -9.85
C GLY A 251 -8.20 -8.11 -10.23
N VAL A 252 -9.09 -7.43 -10.97
CA VAL A 252 -10.42 -7.94 -11.31
C VAL A 252 -10.44 -8.59 -12.69
N ALA A 253 -10.18 -7.81 -13.74
CA ALA A 253 -10.19 -8.32 -15.11
C ALA A 253 -8.98 -9.22 -15.41
N GLN A 254 -7.94 -9.15 -14.60
CA GLN A 254 -6.68 -9.87 -14.75
C GLN A 254 -5.99 -9.59 -16.10
N GLU A 255 -6.22 -8.41 -16.65
CA GLU A 255 -5.61 -7.94 -17.88
C GLU A 255 -4.25 -7.30 -17.61
N ARG A 256 -3.30 -7.53 -18.52
CA ARG A 256 -1.97 -6.90 -18.49
C ARG A 256 -2.07 -5.48 -19.03
N GLY A 257 -1.47 -4.52 -18.34
CA GLY A 257 -1.46 -3.13 -18.73
C GLY A 257 -0.31 -2.34 -18.12
N GLU A 258 0.08 -1.26 -18.79
CA GLU A 258 0.98 -0.28 -18.20
C GLU A 258 0.21 0.63 -17.24
N TRP A 259 0.80 0.84 -16.07
CA TRP A 259 0.26 1.69 -15.03
C TRP A 259 1.20 2.87 -14.80
N TRP A 260 0.65 4.03 -14.49
CA TRP A 260 1.42 5.24 -14.27
C TRP A 260 0.85 6.06 -13.10
N GLY A 261 1.70 6.87 -12.49
CA GLY A 261 1.31 7.72 -11.37
C GLY A 261 2.26 7.61 -10.19
N THR A 262 2.28 8.63 -9.35
CA THR A 262 3.06 8.64 -8.10
C THR A 262 2.67 7.48 -7.17
N SER A 263 1.45 6.95 -7.34
CA SER A 263 0.98 5.74 -6.66
C SER A 263 1.86 4.51 -6.89
N PHE A 264 2.50 4.40 -8.06
CA PHE A 264 3.34 3.24 -8.39
C PHE A 264 4.82 3.49 -8.12
N ALA A 265 5.27 4.75 -7.96
CA ALA A 265 6.58 5.11 -7.45
C ALA A 265 6.69 4.84 -5.93
N THR A 266 5.62 5.06 -5.21
CA THR A 266 5.53 4.93 -3.75
C THR A 266 5.93 3.53 -3.26
N PRO A 267 5.38 2.43 -3.79
CA PRO A 267 5.79 1.08 -3.40
C PRO A 267 7.25 0.75 -3.75
N VAL A 268 7.81 1.34 -4.81
CA VAL A 268 9.23 1.18 -5.12
C VAL A 268 10.10 1.74 -4.00
N VAL A 269 9.77 2.95 -3.49
CA VAL A 269 10.49 3.55 -2.36
C VAL A 269 10.30 2.73 -1.09
N ALA A 270 9.07 2.35 -0.75
CA ALA A 270 8.80 1.57 0.46
C ALA A 270 9.54 0.22 0.46
N ALA A 271 9.53 -0.49 -0.66
CA ALA A 271 10.26 -1.74 -0.83
C ALA A 271 11.78 -1.53 -0.78
N SER A 272 12.29 -0.40 -1.27
CA SER A 272 13.72 -0.06 -1.17
C SER A 272 14.17 0.22 0.27
N LEU A 273 13.29 0.82 1.09
CA LEU A 273 13.54 0.92 2.53
C LEU A 273 13.67 -0.47 3.16
N ALA A 274 12.80 -1.41 2.77
CA ALA A 274 12.87 -2.79 3.26
C ALA A 274 14.17 -3.51 2.84
N LEU A 275 14.65 -3.34 1.60
CA LEU A 275 15.97 -3.84 1.19
C LEU A 275 17.08 -3.25 2.07
N SER A 276 16.99 -1.96 2.37
CA SER A 276 17.98 -1.27 3.21
C SER A 276 17.93 -1.73 4.67
N MET A 277 16.75 -2.00 5.22
CA MET A 277 16.57 -2.56 6.57
C MET A 277 17.15 -3.98 6.66
N GLN A 278 16.93 -4.83 5.66
CA GLN A 278 17.58 -6.14 5.58
C GLN A 278 19.10 -6.01 5.55
N ARG A 279 19.63 -5.06 4.77
CA ARG A 279 21.08 -4.83 4.65
C ARG A 279 21.71 -4.29 5.93
N TRP A 280 20.98 -3.44 6.65
CA TRP A 280 21.45 -2.72 7.81
C TRP A 280 20.54 -2.96 9.05
N PRO A 281 20.48 -4.19 9.58
CA PRO A 281 19.53 -4.56 10.64
C PRO A 281 19.78 -3.85 11.98
N GLN A 282 20.89 -3.15 12.12
CA GLN A 282 21.19 -2.34 13.30
C GLN A 282 20.75 -0.87 13.15
N ALA A 283 20.36 -0.45 11.94
CA ALA A 283 19.90 0.90 11.71
C ALA A 283 18.44 1.05 12.11
N THR A 284 18.09 2.18 12.70
CA THR A 284 16.69 2.53 12.95
C THR A 284 16.00 2.97 11.66
N GLY A 285 14.66 2.95 11.63
CA GLY A 285 13.91 3.46 10.49
C GLY A 285 14.23 4.93 10.17
N ASN A 286 14.52 5.75 11.19
CA ASN A 286 14.99 7.11 11.00
C ASN A 286 16.32 7.15 10.24
N GLN A 287 17.27 6.32 10.63
CA GLN A 287 18.58 6.24 9.96
C GLN A 287 18.47 5.71 8.54
N ILE A 288 17.55 4.77 8.27
CA ILE A 288 17.22 4.32 6.91
C ILE A 288 16.65 5.47 6.08
N MET A 289 15.74 6.26 6.62
CA MET A 289 15.20 7.47 5.98
C MET A 289 16.27 8.55 5.77
N GLN A 290 17.22 8.71 6.68
CA GLN A 290 18.41 9.57 6.48
C GLN A 290 19.25 9.06 5.30
N GLY A 291 19.43 7.75 5.17
CA GLY A 291 20.08 7.13 4.00
C GLY A 291 19.38 7.53 2.71
N LEU A 292 18.06 7.37 2.63
CA LEU A 292 17.25 7.78 1.48
C LEU A 292 17.48 9.26 1.12
N ALA A 293 17.44 10.16 2.11
CA ALA A 293 17.59 11.60 1.89
C ALA A 293 19.01 12.00 1.45
N ARG A 294 20.04 11.23 1.84
CA ARG A 294 21.44 11.60 1.58
C ARG A 294 22.06 10.95 0.37
N THR A 295 21.44 9.89 -0.14
CA THR A 295 21.96 9.11 -1.28
C THR A 295 21.19 9.37 -2.58
N GLY A 296 20.14 10.19 -2.57
CA GLY A 296 19.32 10.49 -3.73
C GLY A 296 20.12 11.16 -4.87
N VAL A 297 19.89 10.70 -6.10
CA VAL A 297 20.54 11.27 -7.30
C VAL A 297 20.02 12.69 -7.52
N GLY A 298 20.94 13.65 -7.72
CA GLY A 298 20.62 15.07 -7.94
C GLY A 298 20.29 15.84 -6.65
N GLY A 299 20.37 15.20 -5.47
CA GLY A 299 20.17 15.82 -4.17
C GLY A 299 21.45 16.33 -3.50
N ASN A 300 22.59 16.35 -4.19
CA ASN A 300 23.88 16.89 -3.72
C ASN A 300 24.24 16.51 -2.26
N GLY A 301 23.99 15.23 -1.90
CA GLY A 301 24.30 14.74 -0.55
C GLY A 301 23.33 15.16 0.54
N GLY A 302 22.09 15.50 0.20
CA GLY A 302 21.01 15.84 1.14
C GLY A 302 20.44 17.25 0.98
N GLU A 303 20.76 17.94 -0.11
CA GLU A 303 20.08 19.18 -0.48
C GLU A 303 18.70 18.89 -1.09
N TRP A 304 17.71 19.62 -0.61
CA TRP A 304 16.34 19.46 -1.09
C TRP A 304 16.06 20.37 -2.31
N ASN A 305 15.30 19.83 -3.28
CA ASN A 305 14.78 20.61 -4.39
C ASN A 305 13.26 20.35 -4.60
N PRO A 306 12.51 21.28 -5.23
CA PRO A 306 11.06 21.16 -5.30
C PRO A 306 10.54 20.07 -6.25
N TYR A 307 11.36 19.44 -7.07
CA TYR A 307 10.91 18.51 -8.12
C TYR A 307 11.25 17.05 -7.84
N THR A 308 12.27 16.77 -7.05
CA THR A 308 12.66 15.42 -6.63
C THR A 308 12.91 15.29 -5.13
N GLY A 309 12.57 16.32 -4.34
CA GLY A 309 12.85 16.32 -2.91
C GLY A 309 14.36 16.31 -2.65
N TYR A 310 14.84 15.34 -1.90
CA TYR A 310 16.27 15.10 -1.61
C TYR A 310 16.97 14.32 -2.73
N GLY A 311 16.36 14.19 -3.89
CA GLY A 311 16.89 13.51 -5.06
C GLY A 311 16.04 12.32 -5.49
N ALA A 312 16.28 11.82 -6.70
CA ALA A 312 15.68 10.59 -7.16
C ALA A 312 16.28 9.39 -6.43
N LEU A 313 15.45 8.37 -6.19
CA LEU A 313 15.84 7.15 -5.49
C LEU A 313 17.07 6.48 -6.12
N ASP A 314 18.06 6.17 -5.30
CA ASP A 314 19.21 5.33 -5.63
C ASP A 314 19.30 4.14 -4.66
N ILE A 315 18.77 3.00 -5.08
CA ILE A 315 18.73 1.79 -4.25
C ILE A 315 20.14 1.29 -3.96
N TYR A 316 21.03 1.32 -4.96
CA TYR A 316 22.40 0.86 -4.81
C TYR A 316 23.18 1.70 -3.79
N ALA A 317 23.04 3.02 -3.87
CA ALA A 317 23.69 3.91 -2.91
C ALA A 317 23.17 3.70 -1.47
N MET A 318 21.86 3.46 -1.30
CA MET A 318 21.28 3.11 0.02
C MET A 318 21.85 1.80 0.57
N LEU A 319 22.09 0.81 -0.26
CA LEU A 319 22.64 -0.49 0.16
C LEU A 319 24.16 -0.47 0.42
N THR A 320 24.87 0.51 -0.11
CA THR A 320 26.33 0.64 0.03
C THR A 320 26.76 1.71 1.03
N THR A 321 25.86 2.62 1.42
CA THR A 321 26.12 3.66 2.42
C THR A 321 25.57 3.24 3.78
N ASN A 322 26.43 3.06 4.77
CA ASN A 322 26.04 2.65 6.12
C ASN A 322 25.21 3.75 6.84
N PRO A 323 23.91 3.55 7.04
CA PRO A 323 23.03 4.58 7.62
C PRO A 323 23.19 4.74 9.14
N THR A 324 23.84 3.80 9.84
CA THR A 324 24.05 3.92 11.31
C THR A 324 24.96 5.08 11.68
N ASN A 325 25.68 5.66 10.71
CA ASN A 325 26.49 6.86 10.90
C ASN A 325 25.67 8.16 10.85
N PHE A 326 24.40 8.10 10.50
CA PHE A 326 23.51 9.25 10.40
C PHE A 326 22.73 9.47 11.70
N PRO A 327 22.22 10.70 11.95
CA PRO A 327 21.37 10.98 13.10
C PRO A 327 20.16 10.05 13.15
N ASP A 328 19.78 9.61 14.35
CA ASP A 328 18.54 8.86 14.59
C ASP A 328 17.35 9.81 14.75
N GLU A 329 17.13 10.61 13.72
CA GLU A 329 16.04 11.58 13.62
C GLU A 329 15.35 11.47 12.27
N ASN A 330 14.02 11.60 12.25
CA ASN A 330 13.26 11.59 11.00
C ASN A 330 13.61 12.86 10.18
N PRO A 331 14.19 12.72 8.96
CA PRO A 331 14.65 13.87 8.17
C PRO A 331 13.50 14.63 7.49
N PHE A 332 12.28 14.10 7.52
CA PHE A 332 11.14 14.61 6.76
C PHE A 332 10.13 15.38 7.64
N MET A 333 10.53 15.80 8.85
CA MET A 333 9.66 16.56 9.75
C MET A 333 9.33 17.97 9.23
N ASP A 334 10.23 18.58 8.46
CA ASP A 334 10.01 19.92 7.90
C ASP A 334 9.30 19.84 6.54
N LYS A 335 7.98 20.00 6.58
CA LYS A 335 7.12 20.07 5.39
C LYS A 335 6.59 21.49 5.11
N GLY A 336 7.14 22.48 5.77
CA GLY A 336 6.74 23.90 5.69
C GLY A 336 6.01 24.38 6.94
N THR A 337 5.44 25.58 6.85
CA THR A 337 4.74 26.21 7.99
C THR A 337 3.53 25.37 8.42
N ASN A 338 3.47 25.06 9.72
CA ASN A 338 2.36 24.32 10.34
C ASN A 338 2.22 22.85 9.91
N ALA A 339 3.30 22.19 9.47
CA ALA A 339 3.26 20.75 9.26
C ALA A 339 2.93 20.00 10.57
N VAL A 340 2.01 19.04 10.48
CA VAL A 340 1.56 18.18 11.58
C VAL A 340 1.84 16.72 11.25
N PRO A 341 2.17 15.86 12.23
CA PRO A 341 2.54 16.26 13.59
C PRO A 341 3.82 17.10 13.62
N SER A 342 3.87 18.05 14.54
CA SER A 342 5.09 18.78 14.85
C SER A 342 6.04 17.92 15.70
N ARG A 343 7.28 18.36 15.87
CA ARG A 343 8.20 17.70 16.83
C ARG A 343 7.65 17.72 18.26
N GLN A 344 6.90 18.75 18.63
CA GLN A 344 6.25 18.83 19.94
C GLN A 344 5.12 17.81 20.07
N ASP A 345 4.29 17.61 19.02
CA ASP A 345 3.26 16.57 19.02
C ASP A 345 3.84 15.17 19.22
N VAL A 346 4.97 14.90 18.57
CA VAL A 346 5.67 13.60 18.75
C VAL A 346 6.17 13.47 20.19
N GLN A 347 6.70 14.54 20.79
CA GLN A 347 7.15 14.53 22.17
C GLN A 347 5.97 14.38 23.14
N ASP A 348 4.87 15.10 22.92
CA ASP A 348 3.64 14.99 23.72
C ASP A 348 3.08 13.56 23.66
N TYR A 349 3.18 12.92 22.48
CA TYR A 349 2.79 11.51 22.33
C TYR A 349 3.70 10.58 23.16
N ILE A 350 5.02 10.80 23.11
CA ILE A 350 6.00 10.01 23.87
C ILE A 350 5.78 10.21 25.38
N ASP A 351 5.50 11.42 25.80
CA ASP A 351 5.31 11.79 27.21
C ASP A 351 3.92 11.43 27.76
N GLY A 352 3.00 10.99 26.89
CA GLY A 352 1.64 10.61 27.29
C GLY A 352 0.73 11.78 27.69
N VAL A 353 1.03 13.00 27.23
CA VAL A 353 0.22 14.20 27.52
C VAL A 353 -0.87 14.47 26.48
N VAL A 354 -1.20 13.46 25.68
CA VAL A 354 -2.24 13.51 24.66
C VAL A 354 -3.60 13.18 25.26
N ASP A 355 -4.63 13.96 24.97
CA ASP A 355 -6.02 13.59 25.34
C ASP A 355 -6.42 12.34 24.53
N PRO A 356 -6.66 11.20 25.19
CA PRO A 356 -6.99 9.95 24.52
C PRO A 356 -8.29 10.04 23.70
N ARG A 357 -9.23 10.92 24.07
CA ARG A 357 -10.47 11.14 23.34
C ARG A 357 -10.27 11.80 21.99
N VAL A 358 -9.13 12.49 21.81
CA VAL A 358 -8.74 13.11 20.56
C VAL A 358 -8.13 12.09 19.61
N VAL A 359 -7.47 11.05 20.15
CA VAL A 359 -6.87 9.98 19.34
C VAL A 359 -7.93 9.06 18.73
N MET A 360 -8.95 8.71 19.54
CA MET A 360 -10.05 7.86 19.10
C MET A 360 -11.38 8.43 19.60
N ASN A 361 -12.36 8.53 18.72
CA ASN A 361 -13.73 8.89 19.09
C ASN A 361 -14.52 7.64 19.48
N ASP A 362 -14.00 6.87 20.38
CA ASP A 362 -14.64 5.68 20.92
C ASP A 362 -14.70 5.82 22.46
N ASP A 363 -15.89 5.98 22.99
CA ASP A 363 -16.12 6.12 24.43
C ASP A 363 -15.83 4.83 25.21
N SER A 364 -15.51 3.73 24.52
CA SER A 364 -15.26 2.43 25.14
C SER A 364 -13.87 2.30 25.72
N TYR A 365 -12.91 3.16 25.36
CA TYR A 365 -11.53 3.11 25.85
C TYR A 365 -10.76 4.42 25.64
N GLU A 366 -9.59 4.45 26.26
CA GLU A 366 -8.67 5.58 26.23
C GLU A 366 -7.25 5.13 25.88
N TYR A 367 -6.57 5.97 25.12
CA TYR A 367 -5.15 5.85 24.83
C TYR A 367 -4.40 6.98 25.52
N LEU A 368 -3.33 6.65 26.26
CA LEU A 368 -2.64 7.60 27.14
C LEU A 368 -1.15 7.78 26.76
N GLY A 369 -0.75 7.44 25.55
CA GLY A 369 0.60 7.70 25.07
C GLY A 369 1.64 6.66 25.45
N TYR A 370 2.89 7.08 25.55
CA TYR A 370 4.05 6.22 25.76
C TYR A 370 4.59 6.20 27.20
N ASP A 371 4.27 7.18 28.02
CA ASP A 371 4.80 7.26 29.38
C ASP A 371 3.82 6.65 30.40
N GLU A 372 4.09 5.43 30.84
CA GLU A 372 3.27 4.74 31.85
C GLU A 372 3.16 5.50 33.17
N ARG A 373 4.13 6.33 33.53
CA ARG A 373 4.08 7.13 34.76
C ARG A 373 3.02 8.20 34.69
N LEU A 374 2.81 8.80 33.50
CA LEU A 374 1.77 9.78 33.26
C LEU A 374 0.40 9.12 33.17
N VAL A 375 0.34 7.92 32.58
CA VAL A 375 -0.86 7.10 32.54
C VAL A 375 -1.46 6.83 33.90
N LEU A 376 -0.62 6.52 34.90
CA LEU A 376 -1.07 6.21 36.26
C LEU A 376 -1.67 7.43 36.99
N SER A 377 -1.37 8.63 36.55
CA SER A 377 -1.92 9.88 37.10
C SER A 377 -3.20 10.35 36.41
N HIS A 378 -3.63 9.67 35.34
CA HIS A 378 -4.79 10.05 34.59
C HIS A 378 -6.09 9.74 35.34
N GLU A 379 -7.05 10.65 35.28
CA GLU A 379 -8.29 10.59 36.05
C GLU A 379 -9.17 9.37 35.76
N HIS A 380 -9.05 8.77 34.56
CA HIS A 380 -9.81 7.61 34.16
C HIS A 380 -9.25 6.27 34.64
N GLY A 381 -7.99 6.23 35.06
CA GLY A 381 -7.36 5.11 35.74
C GLY A 381 -7.28 3.79 34.99
N TYR A 382 -7.28 3.82 33.66
CA TYR A 382 -7.10 2.60 32.85
C TYR A 382 -5.61 2.27 32.67
N PRO A 383 -5.22 1.00 32.82
CA PRO A 383 -3.85 0.59 32.51
C PRO A 383 -3.61 0.72 31.00
N THR A 384 -2.47 1.29 30.64
CA THR A 384 -2.01 1.43 29.26
C THR A 384 -0.61 0.87 29.10
N HIS A 385 -0.17 0.71 27.86
CA HIS A 385 1.18 0.27 27.52
C HIS A 385 1.79 1.18 26.48
N LEU A 386 3.06 1.46 26.61
CA LEU A 386 3.80 2.28 25.67
C LEU A 386 3.77 1.66 24.27
N GLY A 387 3.54 2.49 23.27
CA GLY A 387 3.60 2.11 21.86
C GLY A 387 2.47 1.22 21.36
N THR A 388 1.41 0.98 22.15
CA THR A 388 0.25 0.19 21.72
C THR A 388 -0.94 1.06 21.33
N SER A 389 -1.84 0.53 20.49
CA SER A 389 -2.97 1.32 20.00
C SER A 389 -4.05 1.55 21.05
N PRO A 390 -4.86 2.57 20.87
CA PRO A 390 -6.04 2.79 21.68
C PRO A 390 -6.95 1.56 21.78
N ARG A 391 -7.18 0.84 20.68
CA ARG A 391 -8.01 -0.39 20.67
C ARG A 391 -7.45 -1.50 21.54
N PHE A 392 -6.12 -1.68 21.54
CA PHE A 392 -5.48 -2.64 22.42
C PHE A 392 -5.70 -2.29 23.90
N HIS A 393 -5.59 -1.03 24.26
CA HIS A 393 -5.83 -0.55 25.63
C HIS A 393 -7.29 -0.75 26.06
N ALA A 394 -8.24 -0.51 25.16
CA ALA A 394 -9.66 -0.75 25.44
C ALA A 394 -9.94 -2.19 25.87
N SER A 395 -9.41 -3.15 25.12
CA SER A 395 -9.59 -4.56 25.44
C SER A 395 -8.98 -4.94 26.80
N ASN A 396 -7.82 -4.40 27.12
CA ASN A 396 -7.13 -4.63 28.38
C ASN A 396 -7.85 -3.95 29.57
N ALA A 397 -8.33 -2.72 29.38
CA ALA A 397 -9.10 -2.00 30.40
C ALA A 397 -10.40 -2.73 30.74
N SER A 398 -11.11 -3.27 29.73
CA SER A 398 -12.35 -4.04 29.98
C SER A 398 -12.09 -5.34 30.76
N ASN A 399 -10.93 -5.96 30.56
CA ASN A 399 -10.52 -7.15 31.31
C ASN A 399 -10.07 -6.83 32.74
N ALA A 400 -9.46 -5.67 32.96
CA ALA A 400 -9.08 -5.21 34.29
C ALA A 400 -10.29 -4.88 35.18
N LYS A 401 -11.36 -4.35 34.60
CA LYS A 401 -12.61 -4.08 35.33
C LYS A 401 -13.40 -5.32 35.74
N LYS A 402 -13.08 -6.50 35.15
CA LYS A 402 -13.73 -7.77 35.46
C LYS A 402 -12.99 -8.58 36.55
N LYS A 403 -11.82 -8.15 36.99
CA LYS A 403 -11.05 -8.69 38.12
C LYS A 403 -11.27 -7.82 39.35
#